data_292ba96748571f5f65a1e13e7c365b2a
#
_entry.id   292ba96748571f5f65a1e13e7c365b2a
#
_cell.length_a   1.000
_cell.length_b   1.000
_cell.length_c   1.000
_cell.angle_alpha   90.00
_cell.angle_beta   90.00
_cell.angle_gamma   90.00
#
_symmetry.space_group_name_H-M   'P 1'
#
loop_
_entity.id
_entity.type
_entity.pdbx_description
1 polymer ?
#
loop_
_entity_poly.entity_id
_entity_poly.type
_entity_poly.pdbx_seq_one_letter_code
_entity_poly.pdbx_strand_id
1 'polypeptide(L)'
;PDAADNKSISERLTETMESFVEWISDNQGRIIVWSLIAIAFGIVMFRIRNKWMPKLLVPYYRLRKDNWHSFESSYHRLLKQLSLYGISRNEGQTLQSYANYVDGFFGSKDMKTLTNAYEKGFYGKKIESQEWLKLRESWENLINRTSG
;
A
#
# COMPACT_ATOMS: atom_id res chain seq x y z
N PRO A 1 34.45 37.16 8.09
CA PRO A 1 33.00 37.23 7.97
C PRO A 1 32.31 35.90 8.16
N ASP A 2 32.88 34.80 7.69
CA ASP A 2 32.24 33.49 7.79
C ASP A 2 32.23 32.91 9.23
N ALA A 3 33.23 33.25 10.05
CA ALA A 3 33.30 32.81 11.43
C ALA A 3 32.28 33.51 12.34
N ALA A 4 31.89 34.74 12.04
CA ALA A 4 30.86 35.48 12.77
C ALA A 4 29.46 34.93 12.47
N ASP A 5 29.18 34.53 11.23
CA ASP A 5 27.90 33.90 10.83
C ASP A 5 27.76 32.51 11.43
N ASN A 6 28.80 31.71 11.45
CA ASN A 6 28.79 30.39 12.06
C ASN A 6 28.56 30.44 13.58
N LYS A 7 29.14 31.42 14.25
CA LYS A 7 28.93 31.64 15.69
C LYS A 7 27.49 32.06 15.99
N SER A 8 26.95 32.95 15.18
CA SER A 8 25.55 33.38 15.26
C SER A 8 24.54 32.22 15.02
N ILE A 9 24.83 31.33 14.09
CA ILE A 9 23.98 30.15 13.79
C ILE A 9 24.04 29.16 14.96
N SER A 10 25.22 28.89 15.50
CA SER A 10 25.35 27.96 16.63
C SER A 10 24.68 28.49 17.89
N GLU A 11 24.77 29.78 18.17
CA GLU A 11 24.07 30.40 19.29
C GLU A 11 22.55 30.34 19.13
N ARG A 12 22.02 30.63 17.93
CA ARG A 12 20.61 30.52 17.64
C ARG A 12 20.08 29.07 17.75
N LEU A 13 20.86 28.10 17.31
CA LEU A 13 20.52 26.71 17.46
C LEU A 13 20.46 26.27 18.92
N THR A 14 21.46 26.74 19.73
CA THR A 14 21.46 26.44 21.17
C THR A 14 20.29 27.07 21.90
N GLU A 15 19.98 28.35 21.65
CA GLU A 15 18.80 29.01 22.22
C GLU A 15 17.47 28.31 21.81
N THR A 16 17.36 27.90 20.57
CA THR A 16 16.18 27.18 20.08
C THR A 16 16.04 25.79 20.74
N MET A 17 17.16 25.11 20.92
CA MET A 17 17.18 23.80 21.61
C MET A 17 16.85 23.93 23.10
N GLU A 18 17.40 24.95 23.78
CA GLU A 18 17.09 25.22 25.19
C GLU A 18 15.61 25.54 25.39
N SER A 19 15.03 26.41 24.53
CA SER A 19 13.60 26.73 24.55
C SER A 19 12.72 25.50 24.29
N PHE A 20 13.17 24.61 23.40
CA PHE A 20 12.47 23.36 23.10
C PHE A 20 12.53 22.38 24.29
N VAL A 21 13.67 22.27 24.94
CA VAL A 21 13.84 21.42 26.14
C VAL A 21 13.00 21.94 27.30
N GLU A 22 12.99 23.26 27.54
CA GLU A 22 12.13 23.87 28.57
C GLU A 22 10.65 23.64 28.27
N TRP A 23 10.22 23.84 27.01
CA TRP A 23 8.84 23.57 26.59
C TRP A 23 8.45 22.09 26.78
N ILE A 24 9.35 21.16 26.50
CA ILE A 24 9.14 19.72 26.74
C ILE A 24 9.04 19.47 28.24
N SER A 25 9.90 20.06 29.05
CA SER A 25 9.90 19.86 30.51
C SER A 25 8.61 20.34 31.15
N ASP A 26 8.12 21.50 30.77
CA ASP A 26 6.87 22.07 31.28
C ASP A 26 5.62 21.29 30.85
N ASN A 27 5.69 20.65 29.71
CA ASN A 27 4.55 19.90 29.15
C ASN A 27 4.72 18.37 29.20
N GLN A 28 5.64 17.86 30.01
CA GLN A 28 5.96 16.42 30.06
C GLN A 28 4.70 15.54 30.18
N GLY A 29 3.79 15.86 31.07
CA GLY A 29 2.56 15.08 31.23
C GLY A 29 1.68 15.05 29.99
N ARG A 30 1.53 16.18 29.33
CA ARG A 30 0.76 16.29 28.07
C ARG A 30 1.44 15.55 26.93
N ILE A 31 2.75 15.68 26.78
CA ILE A 31 3.54 15.02 25.72
C ILE A 31 3.46 13.50 25.88
N ILE A 32 3.59 12.99 27.10
CA ILE A 32 3.49 11.55 27.39
C ILE A 32 2.10 11.03 27.01
N VAL A 33 1.04 11.71 27.41
CA VAL A 33 -0.36 11.32 27.09
C VAL A 33 -0.59 11.33 25.59
N TRP A 34 -0.19 12.38 24.88
CA TRP A 34 -0.34 12.46 23.43
C TRP A 34 0.50 11.43 22.68
N SER A 35 1.71 11.14 23.18
CA SER A 35 2.57 10.08 22.62
C SER A 35 1.93 8.71 22.79
N LEU A 36 1.37 8.40 23.94
CA LEU A 36 0.65 7.14 24.18
C LEU A 36 -0.59 7.01 23.29
N ILE A 37 -1.36 8.08 23.12
CA ILE A 37 -2.51 8.12 22.21
C ILE A 37 -2.07 7.88 20.76
N ALA A 38 -0.99 8.53 20.31
CA ALA A 38 -0.45 8.36 18.97
C ALA A 38 0.04 6.93 18.73
N ILE A 39 0.72 6.33 19.69
CA ILE A 39 1.17 4.93 19.61
C ILE A 39 -0.02 3.97 19.56
N ALA A 40 -1.01 4.15 20.45
CA ALA A 40 -2.23 3.33 20.45
C ALA A 40 -2.99 3.45 19.12
N PHE A 41 -3.14 4.67 18.60
CA PHE A 41 -3.75 4.91 17.29
C PHE A 41 -2.98 4.24 16.16
N GLY A 42 -1.65 4.33 16.17
CA GLY A 42 -0.78 3.66 15.21
C GLY A 42 -0.94 2.15 15.22
N ILE A 43 -1.02 1.53 16.41
CA ILE A 43 -1.24 0.09 16.57
C ILE A 43 -2.61 -0.31 16.02
N VAL A 44 -3.66 0.43 16.34
CA VAL A 44 -5.01 0.18 15.84
C VAL A 44 -5.05 0.31 14.32
N MET A 45 -4.50 1.38 13.76
CA MET A 45 -4.41 1.59 12.31
C MET A 45 -3.63 0.48 11.61
N PHE A 46 -2.54 0.01 12.22
CA PHE A 46 -1.77 -1.11 11.69
C PHE A 46 -2.57 -2.42 11.69
N ARG A 47 -3.32 -2.69 12.77
CA ARG A 47 -4.18 -3.88 12.89
C ARG A 47 -5.31 -3.91 11.88
N ILE A 48 -5.98 -2.79 11.64
CA ILE A 48 -7.11 -2.70 10.71
C ILE A 48 -6.69 -2.38 9.27
N ARG A 49 -5.39 -2.16 9.02
CA ARG A 49 -4.85 -1.83 7.69
C ARG A 49 -5.32 -2.80 6.60
N ASN A 50 -5.37 -4.09 6.91
CA ASN A 50 -5.80 -5.12 5.96
C ASN A 50 -7.29 -5.02 5.59
N LYS A 51 -8.10 -4.37 6.41
CA LYS A 51 -9.55 -4.20 6.17
C LYS A 51 -9.89 -2.93 5.39
N TRP A 52 -9.20 -1.84 5.64
CA TRP A 52 -9.52 -0.56 5.00
C TRP A 52 -8.68 -0.24 3.76
N MET A 53 -7.44 -0.75 3.68
CA MET A 53 -6.58 -0.58 2.50
C MET A 53 -7.23 -1.04 1.19
N PRO A 54 -7.89 -2.22 1.10
CA PRO A 54 -8.56 -2.63 -0.13
C PRO A 54 -9.63 -1.65 -0.58
N LYS A 55 -10.38 -1.07 0.36
CA LYS A 55 -11.43 -0.09 0.06
C LYS A 55 -10.91 1.21 -0.54
N LEU A 56 -9.67 1.60 -0.20
CA LEU A 56 -9.01 2.76 -0.78
C LEU A 56 -8.31 2.47 -2.11
N LEU A 57 -7.90 1.22 -2.32
CA LEU A 57 -7.22 0.81 -3.56
C LEU A 57 -8.14 0.89 -4.78
N VAL A 58 -9.39 0.49 -4.63
CA VAL A 58 -10.36 0.50 -5.74
C VAL A 58 -10.53 1.89 -6.35
N PRO A 59 -10.90 2.95 -5.61
CA PRO A 59 -11.03 4.28 -6.19
C PRO A 59 -9.70 4.84 -6.70
N TYR A 60 -8.58 4.52 -6.05
CA TYR A 60 -7.27 4.97 -6.49
C TYR A 60 -6.89 4.42 -7.87
N TYR A 61 -7.06 3.11 -8.09
CA TYR A 61 -6.75 2.49 -9.37
C TYR A 61 -7.78 2.76 -10.46
N ARG A 62 -9.04 3.04 -10.09
CA ARG A 62 -10.09 3.43 -11.04
C ARG A 62 -9.78 4.75 -11.73
N LEU A 63 -9.07 5.68 -11.08
CA LEU A 63 -8.65 6.95 -11.64
C LEU A 63 -7.40 6.86 -12.53
N ARG A 64 -6.69 5.73 -12.52
CA ARG A 64 -5.51 5.54 -13.36
C ARG A 64 -5.89 5.21 -14.80
N LYS A 65 -4.99 5.61 -15.71
CA LYS A 65 -5.16 5.31 -17.15
C LYS A 65 -5.02 3.82 -17.43
N ASP A 66 -5.78 3.34 -18.39
CA ASP A 66 -5.69 1.98 -18.89
C ASP A 66 -4.43 1.82 -19.74
N ASN A 67 -3.34 1.42 -19.13
CA ASN A 67 -2.08 1.09 -19.76
C ASN A 67 -1.39 -0.07 -19.03
N TRP A 68 -0.40 -0.66 -19.70
CA TRP A 68 0.34 -1.80 -19.15
C TRP A 68 0.96 -1.50 -17.79
N HIS A 69 1.61 -0.36 -17.64
CA HIS A 69 2.28 0.00 -16.39
C HIS A 69 1.32 0.10 -15.19
N SER A 70 0.14 0.70 -15.40
CA SER A 70 -0.91 0.75 -14.38
C SER A 70 -1.45 -0.63 -14.05
N PHE A 71 -1.67 -1.47 -15.04
CA PHE A 71 -2.12 -2.85 -14.85
C PHE A 71 -1.09 -3.69 -14.11
N GLU A 72 0.17 -3.65 -14.52
CA GLU A 72 1.26 -4.35 -13.84
C GLU A 72 1.35 -3.96 -12.36
N SER A 73 1.30 -2.67 -12.07
CA SER A 73 1.29 -2.14 -10.71
C SER A 73 0.08 -2.64 -9.91
N SER A 74 -1.10 -2.64 -10.49
CA SER A 74 -2.33 -3.13 -9.83
C SER A 74 -2.29 -4.64 -9.59
N TYR A 75 -1.75 -5.39 -10.53
CA TYR A 75 -1.58 -6.85 -10.40
C TYR A 75 -0.63 -7.21 -9.26
N HIS A 76 0.52 -6.57 -9.18
CA HIS A 76 1.44 -6.76 -8.06
C HIS A 76 0.84 -6.34 -6.71
N ARG A 77 0.05 -5.28 -6.70
CA ARG A 77 -0.67 -4.86 -5.49
C ARG A 77 -1.70 -5.89 -5.05
N LEU A 78 -2.40 -6.50 -5.99
CA LEU A 78 -3.33 -7.60 -5.72
C LEU A 78 -2.62 -8.81 -5.11
N LEU A 79 -1.49 -9.22 -5.68
CA LEU A 79 -0.69 -10.32 -5.13
C LEU A 79 -0.29 -10.06 -3.67
N LYS A 80 0.15 -8.84 -3.38
CA LYS A 80 0.47 -8.42 -2.03
C LYS A 80 -0.75 -8.45 -1.11
N GLN A 81 -1.89 -7.98 -1.58
CA GLN A 81 -3.14 -7.98 -0.81
C GLN A 81 -3.62 -9.40 -0.51
N LEU A 82 -3.54 -10.32 -1.46
CA LEU A 82 -3.85 -11.73 -1.26
C LEU A 82 -2.91 -12.38 -0.24
N SER A 83 -1.63 -12.05 -0.29
CA SER A 83 -0.66 -12.52 0.71
C SER A 83 -0.99 -12.01 2.12
N LEU A 84 -1.38 -10.75 2.26
CA LEU A 84 -1.82 -10.18 3.54
C LEU A 84 -3.14 -10.78 4.05
N TYR A 85 -3.99 -11.20 3.14
CA TYR A 85 -5.24 -11.91 3.47
C TYR A 85 -5.00 -13.37 3.93
N GLY A 86 -3.83 -13.91 3.67
CA GLY A 86 -3.43 -15.28 4.05
C GLY A 86 -3.32 -16.26 2.89
N ILE A 87 -3.49 -15.79 1.65
CA ILE A 87 -3.38 -16.59 0.43
C ILE A 87 -2.08 -16.22 -0.29
N SER A 88 -0.96 -16.71 0.21
CA SER A 88 0.35 -16.45 -0.39
C SER A 88 0.69 -17.47 -1.47
N ARG A 89 1.45 -17.02 -2.48
CA ARG A 89 2.05 -17.92 -3.45
C ARG A 89 3.21 -18.68 -2.80
N ASN A 90 3.25 -19.99 -2.99
CA ASN A 90 4.33 -20.83 -2.50
C ASN A 90 5.60 -20.63 -3.34
N GLU A 91 6.75 -20.89 -2.74
CA GLU A 91 8.02 -20.89 -3.45
C GLU A 91 7.99 -21.94 -4.58
N GLY A 92 8.43 -21.54 -5.77
CA GLY A 92 8.38 -22.40 -6.97
C GLY A 92 7.02 -22.60 -7.62
N GLN A 93 5.94 -22.07 -7.04
CA GLN A 93 4.62 -22.15 -7.62
C GLN A 93 4.50 -21.19 -8.82
N THR A 94 3.99 -21.70 -9.97
CA THR A 94 3.73 -20.85 -11.15
C THR A 94 2.57 -19.89 -10.90
N LEU A 95 2.52 -18.79 -11.65
CA LEU A 95 1.41 -17.84 -11.56
C LEU A 95 0.07 -18.48 -11.93
N GLN A 96 0.06 -19.38 -12.91
CA GLN A 96 -1.15 -20.11 -13.32
C GLN A 96 -1.66 -21.06 -12.24
N SER A 97 -0.75 -21.80 -11.61
CA SER A 97 -1.11 -22.68 -10.49
C SER A 97 -1.64 -21.89 -9.30
N TYR A 98 -1.01 -20.76 -9.01
CA TYR A 98 -1.48 -19.85 -7.95
C TYR A 98 -2.84 -19.24 -8.29
N ALA A 99 -3.07 -18.82 -9.54
CA ALA A 99 -4.35 -18.31 -9.99
C ALA A 99 -5.48 -19.33 -9.84
N ASN A 100 -5.23 -20.59 -10.19
CA ASN A 100 -6.19 -21.68 -10.00
C ASN A 100 -6.53 -21.89 -8.50
N TYR A 101 -5.53 -21.79 -7.64
CA TYR A 101 -5.72 -21.89 -6.19
C TYR A 101 -6.57 -20.75 -5.65
N VAL A 102 -6.28 -19.50 -6.02
CA VAL A 102 -7.05 -18.32 -5.62
C VAL A 102 -8.50 -18.41 -6.11
N ASP A 103 -8.69 -18.74 -7.37
CA ASP A 103 -10.02 -18.88 -7.97
C ASP A 103 -10.82 -20.02 -7.33
N GLY A 104 -10.18 -21.13 -7.00
CA GLY A 104 -10.79 -22.22 -6.24
C GLY A 104 -11.22 -21.79 -4.85
N PHE A 105 -10.41 -20.98 -4.18
CA PHE A 105 -10.75 -20.46 -2.85
C PHE A 105 -11.96 -19.52 -2.85
N PHE A 106 -12.02 -18.60 -3.81
CA PHE A 106 -13.11 -17.63 -3.92
C PHE A 106 -14.29 -18.10 -4.77
N GLY A 107 -14.18 -19.21 -5.48
CA GLY A 107 -15.21 -19.68 -6.40
C GLY A 107 -15.40 -18.76 -7.60
N SER A 108 -14.32 -18.20 -8.13
CA SER A 108 -14.33 -17.24 -9.25
C SER A 108 -13.39 -17.69 -10.38
N LYS A 109 -13.33 -16.88 -11.44
CA LYS A 109 -12.34 -17.00 -12.53
C LYS A 109 -11.53 -15.70 -12.71
N ASP A 110 -11.65 -14.80 -11.76
CA ASP A 110 -11.08 -13.45 -11.85
C ASP A 110 -9.57 -13.48 -11.82
N MET A 111 -8.97 -14.29 -10.94
CA MET A 111 -7.51 -14.36 -10.85
C MET A 111 -6.88 -14.97 -12.10
N LYS A 112 -7.49 -15.99 -12.68
CA LYS A 112 -7.05 -16.58 -13.94
C LYS A 112 -7.12 -15.57 -15.09
N THR A 113 -8.19 -14.79 -15.16
CA THR A 113 -8.36 -13.73 -16.16
C THR A 113 -7.23 -12.69 -16.05
N LEU A 114 -6.94 -12.22 -14.85
CA LEU A 114 -5.87 -11.25 -14.59
C LEU A 114 -4.48 -11.83 -14.89
N THR A 115 -4.23 -13.07 -14.48
CA THR A 115 -2.93 -13.73 -14.69
C THR A 115 -2.67 -13.98 -16.16
N ASN A 116 -3.66 -14.39 -16.93
CA ASN A 116 -3.54 -14.56 -18.37
C ASN A 116 -3.18 -13.24 -19.07
N ALA A 117 -3.83 -12.15 -18.67
CA ALA A 117 -3.54 -10.82 -19.21
C ALA A 117 -2.14 -10.33 -18.79
N TYR A 118 -1.74 -10.60 -17.56
CA TYR A 118 -0.40 -10.28 -17.07
C TYR A 118 0.69 -11.00 -17.86
N GLU A 119 0.57 -12.30 -18.06
CA GLU A 119 1.50 -13.08 -18.85
C GLU A 119 1.52 -12.63 -20.33
N LYS A 120 0.37 -12.38 -20.92
CA LYS A 120 0.23 -11.85 -22.28
C LYS A 120 1.01 -10.53 -22.45
N GLY A 121 0.81 -9.59 -21.54
CA GLY A 121 1.51 -8.29 -21.57
C GLY A 121 2.99 -8.40 -21.24
N PHE A 122 3.37 -9.27 -20.31
CA PHE A 122 4.77 -9.52 -19.95
C PHE A 122 5.58 -10.06 -21.12
N TYR A 123 4.99 -10.91 -21.97
CA TYR A 123 5.60 -11.40 -23.21
C TYR A 123 5.45 -10.44 -24.41
N GLY A 124 5.11 -9.18 -24.17
CA GLY A 124 5.09 -8.13 -25.18
C GLY A 124 3.86 -8.14 -26.10
N LYS A 125 2.83 -8.94 -25.81
CA LYS A 125 1.57 -8.92 -26.52
C LYS A 125 0.71 -7.74 -26.07
N LYS A 126 0.07 -7.06 -27.02
CA LYS A 126 -0.80 -5.92 -26.73
C LYS A 126 -2.10 -6.39 -26.08
N ILE A 127 -2.51 -5.69 -25.02
CA ILE A 127 -3.83 -5.84 -24.40
C ILE A 127 -4.79 -4.90 -25.13
N GLU A 128 -5.91 -5.41 -25.63
CA GLU A 128 -6.90 -4.63 -26.36
C GLU A 128 -7.73 -3.74 -25.43
N SER A 129 -8.22 -2.62 -25.96
CA SER A 129 -8.98 -1.65 -25.19
C SER A 129 -10.23 -2.26 -24.51
N GLN A 130 -10.84 -3.25 -25.13
CA GLN A 130 -12.02 -3.94 -24.60
C GLN A 130 -11.69 -4.84 -23.39
N GLU A 131 -10.48 -5.35 -23.32
CA GLU A 131 -10.03 -6.21 -22.22
C GLU A 131 -9.83 -5.44 -20.91
N TRP A 132 -9.47 -4.15 -21.00
CA TRP A 132 -9.20 -3.32 -19.82
C TRP A 132 -10.37 -3.23 -18.85
N LEU A 133 -11.59 -3.09 -19.33
CA LEU A 133 -12.77 -3.02 -18.48
C LEU A 133 -12.98 -4.33 -17.70
N LYS A 134 -12.87 -5.45 -18.39
CA LYS A 134 -12.99 -6.78 -17.77
C LYS A 134 -11.90 -7.05 -16.74
N LEU A 135 -10.67 -6.64 -17.04
CA LEU A 135 -9.54 -6.77 -16.12
C LEU A 135 -9.74 -5.90 -14.86
N ARG A 136 -10.27 -4.71 -15.02
CA ARG A 136 -10.62 -3.83 -13.91
C ARG A 136 -11.70 -4.45 -13.02
N GLU A 137 -12.76 -4.96 -13.59
CA GLU A 137 -13.83 -5.65 -12.85
C GLU A 137 -13.30 -6.85 -12.07
N SER A 138 -12.51 -7.71 -12.71
CA SER A 138 -11.92 -8.88 -12.07
C SER A 138 -11.00 -8.48 -10.92
N TRP A 139 -10.20 -7.43 -11.09
CA TRP A 139 -9.32 -6.91 -10.06
C TRP A 139 -10.11 -6.34 -8.86
N GLU A 140 -11.13 -5.53 -9.13
CA GLU A 140 -12.00 -4.96 -8.10
C GLU A 140 -12.73 -6.06 -7.31
N ASN A 141 -13.24 -7.08 -7.99
CA ASN A 141 -13.91 -8.22 -7.35
C ASN A 141 -12.98 -8.92 -6.34
N LEU A 142 -11.75 -9.20 -6.74
CA LEU A 142 -10.78 -9.85 -5.86
C LEU A 142 -10.36 -8.96 -4.70
N ILE A 143 -10.09 -7.68 -4.94
CA ILE A 143 -9.75 -6.73 -3.89
C ILE A 143 -10.89 -6.61 -2.87
N ASN A 144 -12.14 -6.51 -3.32
CA ASN A 144 -13.29 -6.41 -2.43
C ASN A 144 -13.49 -7.68 -1.59
N ARG A 145 -13.22 -8.86 -2.14
CA ARG A 145 -13.30 -10.14 -1.41
C ARG A 145 -12.24 -10.26 -0.32
N THR A 146 -11.11 -9.59 -0.47
CA THR A 146 -10.05 -9.55 0.56
C THR A 146 -10.29 -8.49 1.64
N SER A 147 -11.32 -7.66 1.51
CA SER A 147 -11.65 -6.59 2.46
C SER A 147 -12.69 -6.99 3.50
N GLY A 148 -13.33 -8.13 3.32
CA GLY A 148 -14.37 -8.66 4.21
C GLY A 148 -13.85 -9.49 5.39
#